data_1dbc392087ca2c20d57ec5b3fa306886
#
_entry.id   1dbc392087ca2c20d57ec5b3fa306886
#
_cell.length_a   1.000
_cell.length_b   1.000
_cell.length_c   1.000
_cell.angle_alpha   90.00
_cell.angle_beta   90.00
_cell.angle_gamma   90.00
#
_symmetry.space_group_name_H-M   'P 1'
#
loop_
_entity.id
_entity.type
_entity.pdbx_description
1 polymer ?
#
loop_
_entity_poly.entity_id
_entity_poly.type
_entity_poly.pdbx_seq_one_letter_code
_entity_poly.pdbx_strand_id
1 'polypeptide(L)' 'MPKGFPTDILASARRKLAVLDAAETLSDLRSPPGNRLEPLQGDRAGQHSIRINGQWRVCFVWQDNGPHEVEIVDYHG' A
#
# COMPACT_ATOMS: atom_id res chain seq x y z
N MET A 1 -11.30 -14.60 2.51
CA MET A 1 -9.87 -14.44 2.20
C MET A 1 -9.55 -15.06 0.85
N PRO A 2 -8.84 -14.35 -0.02
CA PRO A 2 -8.48 -14.91 -1.32
C PRO A 2 -7.60 -16.14 -1.17
N LYS A 3 -7.86 -17.12 -2.01
CA LYS A 3 -7.06 -18.30 -2.04
C LYS A 3 -5.66 -17.96 -2.51
N GLY A 4 -4.64 -18.51 -1.88
CA GLY A 4 -3.26 -18.24 -2.24
C GLY A 4 -2.66 -17.03 -1.53
N PHE A 5 -3.44 -16.34 -0.72
CA PHE A 5 -2.93 -15.21 0.05
C PHE A 5 -2.18 -15.77 1.26
N PRO A 6 -0.84 -15.58 1.34
CA PRO A 6 -0.07 -16.19 2.43
C PRO A 6 -0.49 -15.66 3.79
N THR A 7 -0.60 -16.57 4.77
CA THR A 7 -1.02 -16.14 6.10
C THR A 7 0.00 -15.24 6.78
N ASP A 8 1.28 -15.42 6.46
CA ASP A 8 2.32 -14.61 7.08
C ASP A 8 2.32 -13.16 6.64
N ILE A 9 1.72 -12.84 5.48
CA ILE A 9 1.62 -11.44 5.08
C ILE A 9 0.41 -10.75 5.68
N LEU A 10 -0.53 -11.49 6.26
CA LEU A 10 -1.72 -10.86 6.85
C LEU A 10 -1.37 -9.89 7.95
N ALA A 11 -0.47 -10.27 8.84
CA ALA A 11 -0.05 -9.38 9.93
C ALA A 11 0.66 -8.15 9.39
N SER A 12 1.54 -8.35 8.40
CA SER A 12 2.25 -7.23 7.79
C SER A 12 1.30 -6.34 7.01
N ALA A 13 0.34 -6.93 6.30
CA ALA A 13 -0.65 -6.18 5.55
C ALA A 13 -1.51 -5.34 6.49
N ARG A 14 -1.95 -5.92 7.61
CA ARG A 14 -2.75 -5.19 8.60
C ARG A 14 -1.98 -4.01 9.17
N ARG A 15 -0.68 -4.20 9.46
CA ARG A 15 0.15 -3.10 9.94
C ARG A 15 0.24 -1.98 8.91
N LYS A 16 0.41 -2.33 7.65
CA LYS A 16 0.50 -1.32 6.59
C LYS A 16 -0.83 -0.62 6.35
N LEU A 17 -1.93 -1.35 6.44
CA LEU A 17 -3.25 -0.74 6.34
C LEU A 17 -3.50 0.23 7.50
N ALA A 18 -3.04 -0.11 8.70
CA ALA A 18 -3.16 0.78 9.85
C ALA A 18 -2.31 2.04 9.66
N VAL A 19 -1.10 1.88 9.14
CA VAL A 19 -0.24 3.03 8.82
C VAL A 19 -0.91 3.93 7.80
N LEU A 20 -1.50 3.33 6.78
CA LEU A 20 -2.20 4.07 5.73
C LEU A 20 -3.39 4.84 6.30
N ASP A 21 -4.16 4.17 7.17
CA ASP A 21 -5.34 4.76 7.78
C ASP A 21 -5.00 5.91 8.71
N ALA A 22 -3.85 5.83 9.38
CA ALA A 22 -3.42 6.84 10.34
C ALA A 22 -2.77 8.06 9.67
N ALA A 23 -2.38 7.96 8.41
CA ALA A 23 -1.69 9.05 7.72
C ALA A 23 -2.65 10.21 7.47
N GLU A 24 -2.20 11.41 7.78
CA GLU A 24 -2.98 12.62 7.56
C GLU A 24 -2.64 13.27 6.23
N THR A 25 -1.43 13.03 5.73
CA THR A 25 -1.01 13.51 4.43
C THR A 25 -0.31 12.38 3.70
N LEU A 26 -0.27 12.48 2.39
CA LEU A 26 0.45 11.50 1.59
C LEU A 26 1.93 11.46 2.00
N SER A 27 2.50 12.60 2.34
CA SER A 27 3.90 12.69 2.74
C SER A 27 4.20 11.91 4.01
N ASP A 28 3.21 11.73 4.89
CA ASP A 28 3.39 10.93 6.11
C ASP A 28 3.79 9.49 5.79
N LEU A 29 3.42 9.01 4.62
CA LEU A 29 3.71 7.65 4.21
C LEU A 29 5.15 7.44 3.72
N ARG A 30 5.94 8.51 3.68
CA ARG A 30 7.36 8.40 3.36
C ARG A 30 8.15 7.83 4.53
N SER A 31 7.58 7.83 5.70
CA SER A 31 8.23 7.32 6.90
C SER A 31 7.38 6.19 7.50
N PRO A 32 7.98 5.08 7.91
CA PRO A 32 9.41 4.79 7.80
C PRO A 32 9.83 4.52 6.35
N PRO A 33 11.14 4.64 6.05
CA PRO A 33 11.62 4.43 4.67
C PRO A 33 11.24 3.07 4.09
N GLY A 34 11.06 2.07 4.94
CA GLY A 34 10.65 0.74 4.49
C GLY A 34 9.29 0.70 3.81
N ASN A 35 8.47 1.74 3.97
CA ASN A 35 7.19 1.82 3.26
C ASN A 35 7.38 1.94 1.75
N ARG A 36 8.48 2.52 1.32
CA ARG A 36 8.78 2.71 -0.10
C ARG A 36 7.60 3.29 -0.85
N LEU A 37 7.13 4.44 -0.39
CA LEU A 37 6.05 5.14 -1.06
C LEU A 37 6.45 5.47 -2.49
N GLU A 38 5.64 5.06 -3.46
CA GLU A 38 5.93 5.28 -4.88
C GLU A 38 4.68 5.69 -5.63
N PRO A 39 4.79 6.66 -6.54
CA PRO A 39 3.71 6.91 -7.48
C PRO A 39 3.70 5.82 -8.55
N LEU A 40 2.53 5.42 -8.99
CA LEU A 40 2.38 4.38 -9.99
C LEU A 40 2.13 5.00 -11.36
N GLN A 41 2.42 4.22 -12.40
CA GLN A 41 2.33 4.68 -13.77
C GLN A 41 1.53 3.68 -14.60
N GLY A 42 1.37 3.97 -15.88
CA GLY A 42 0.63 3.11 -16.79
C GLY A 42 -0.83 3.04 -16.39
N ASP A 43 -1.36 1.84 -16.31
CA ASP A 43 -2.77 1.62 -16.00
C ASP A 43 -3.14 2.07 -14.60
N ARG A 44 -2.14 2.25 -13.73
CA ARG A 44 -2.38 2.70 -12.36
C ARG A 44 -1.95 4.14 -12.13
N ALA A 45 -1.79 4.92 -13.18
CA ALA A 45 -1.44 6.33 -13.04
C ALA A 45 -2.46 7.03 -12.13
N GLY A 46 -1.95 7.86 -11.22
CA GLY A 46 -2.80 8.52 -10.22
C GLY A 46 -2.87 7.76 -8.91
N GLN A 47 -2.33 6.55 -8.87
CA GLN A 47 -2.25 5.78 -7.64
C GLN A 47 -0.85 5.87 -7.04
N HIS A 48 -0.75 5.50 -5.77
CA HIS A 48 0.52 5.33 -5.07
C HIS A 48 0.52 3.94 -4.44
N SER A 49 1.69 3.49 -4.04
CA SER A 49 1.79 2.23 -3.31
C SER A 49 2.75 2.33 -2.15
N ILE A 50 2.50 1.52 -1.13
CA ILE A 50 3.47 1.28 -0.05
C ILE A 50 3.76 -0.21 0.00
N ARG A 51 4.96 -0.54 0.42
CA ARG A 51 5.45 -1.92 0.41
C ARG A 51 4.98 -2.70 1.62
N ILE A 52 4.48 -3.90 1.40
CA ILE A 52 4.24 -4.87 2.48
C ILE A 52 5.50 -5.71 2.67
N ASN A 53 5.98 -6.31 1.58
CA ASN A 53 7.24 -7.07 1.56
C ASN A 53 7.79 -7.07 0.14
N GLY A 54 8.72 -7.94 -0.17
CA GLY A 54 9.35 -7.96 -1.49
C GLY A 54 8.41 -8.26 -2.64
N GLN A 55 7.24 -8.82 -2.35
CA GLN A 55 6.29 -9.27 -3.36
C GLN A 55 4.98 -8.48 -3.36
N TRP A 56 4.51 -8.08 -2.18
CA TRP A 56 3.17 -7.51 -2.02
C TRP A 56 3.22 -6.04 -1.69
N ARG A 57 2.27 -5.28 -2.26
CA ARG A 57 2.16 -3.85 -2.00
C ARG A 57 0.70 -3.48 -1.79
N VAL A 58 0.47 -2.38 -1.08
CA VAL A 58 -0.86 -1.77 -0.97
C VAL A 58 -0.90 -0.62 -1.95
N CYS A 59 -1.84 -0.66 -2.87
CA CYS A 59 -2.05 0.40 -3.86
C CYS A 59 -3.28 1.19 -3.49
N PHE A 60 -3.28 2.48 -3.75
CA PHE A 60 -4.37 3.35 -3.34
C PHE A 60 -4.35 4.67 -4.10
N VAL A 61 -5.48 5.34 -4.12
CA VAL A 61 -5.58 6.73 -4.59
C VAL A 61 -5.64 7.62 -3.37
N TRP A 62 -4.81 8.65 -3.32
CA TRP A 62 -4.85 9.61 -2.21
C TRP A 62 -5.69 10.81 -2.62
N GLN A 63 -6.80 11.01 -1.93
CA GLN A 63 -7.64 12.19 -2.15
C GLN A 63 -8.45 12.47 -0.90
N ASP A 64 -8.85 13.71 -0.73
CA ASP A 64 -9.64 14.13 0.43
C ASP A 64 -8.94 13.79 1.75
N ASN A 65 -7.61 13.93 1.76
CA ASN A 65 -6.76 13.66 2.93
C ASN A 65 -6.87 12.22 3.42
N GLY A 66 -7.05 11.29 2.52
CA GLY A 66 -7.11 9.89 2.90
C GLY A 66 -6.96 8.95 1.71
N PRO A 67 -6.73 7.68 1.99
CA PRO A 67 -6.62 6.68 0.93
C PRO A 67 -7.99 6.21 0.45
N HIS A 68 -8.08 6.02 -0.85
CA HIS A 68 -9.29 5.52 -1.51
C HIS A 68 -8.89 4.38 -2.43
N GLU A 69 -9.84 3.52 -2.76
CA GLU A 69 -9.63 2.41 -3.69
C GLU A 69 -8.42 1.57 -3.29
N VAL A 70 -8.37 1.22 -2.01
CA VAL A 70 -7.25 0.48 -1.44
C VAL A 70 -7.27 -0.96 -1.93
N GLU A 71 -6.12 -1.45 -2.40
CA GLU A 71 -6.02 -2.77 -2.97
C GLU A 71 -4.67 -3.38 -2.61
N ILE A 72 -4.66 -4.67 -2.26
CA ILE A 72 -3.42 -5.40 -2.01
C ILE A 72 -3.06 -6.14 -3.29
N VAL A 73 -1.86 -5.89 -3.80
CA VAL A 73 -1.45 -6.36 -5.12
C VAL A 73 -0.16 -7.18 -5.01
N ASP A 74 -0.12 -8.29 -5.74
CA ASP A 74 1.09 -9.06 -5.94
C ASP A 74 1.93 -8.30 -6.97
N TYR A 75 3.07 -7.82 -6.54
CA TYR A 75 3.84 -6.86 -7.31
C TYR A 75 5.20 -7.40 -7.71
N HIS A 76 5.33 -8.69 -7.87
CA HIS A 76 6.62 -9.15 -8.37
C HIS A 76 6.59 -9.13 -9.88
N GLY A 77 7.63 -8.75 -10.43
CA GLY A 77 7.54 -8.67 -11.82
C GLY A 77 8.62 -8.38 -12.60
#